data_20663acf2af09a3716732996b01c32c7
#
_entry.id   20663acf2af09a3716732996b01c32c7
#
_cell.length_a   1.000
_cell.length_b   1.000
_cell.length_c   1.000
_cell.angle_alpha   90.00
_cell.angle_beta   90.00
_cell.angle_gamma   90.00
#
_symmetry.space_group_name_H-M   'P 1'
#
loop_
_entity.id
_entity.type
_entity.pdbx_description
1 polymer ?
#
loop_
_entity_poly.entity_id
_entity_poly.type
_entity_poly.pdbx_seq_one_letter_code
_entity_poly.pdbx_strand_id
1 'polypeptide(L)'
;MAVFPKRSTFLQSLKLTNTTAGTYSSAEISIPMGASGILTQAAFVRGGGGTTCDVFVQTSVDNGSTWIDIMQFAFATTTVTKISGVRPYIALAANVTPTDGALSDNTILDGVIGDRLRVKTVVVGTYSSTSTLDINVCIN
;
A
#
# COMPACT_ATOMS: atom_id res chain seq x y z
N MET A 1 3.44 -6.33 -35.78
CA MET A 1 4.26 -6.37 -34.54
C MET A 1 3.35 -6.21 -33.34
N ALA A 2 3.37 -7.16 -32.44
CA ALA A 2 2.61 -7.03 -31.20
C ALA A 2 3.31 -6.02 -30.28
N VAL A 3 2.58 -4.99 -29.82
CA VAL A 3 3.08 -4.05 -28.83
C VAL A 3 2.57 -4.53 -27.45
N PHE A 4 3.47 -5.04 -26.64
CA PHE A 4 3.14 -5.41 -25.26
C PHE A 4 3.15 -4.15 -24.39
N PRO A 5 2.15 -3.96 -23.50
CA PRO A 5 2.16 -2.84 -22.58
C PRO A 5 3.42 -2.92 -21.69
N LYS A 6 4.09 -1.80 -21.51
CA LYS A 6 5.22 -1.71 -20.60
C LYS A 6 4.71 -1.90 -19.16
N ARG A 7 5.19 -2.91 -18.50
CA ARG A 7 5.02 -3.05 -17.06
C ARG A 7 5.97 -2.08 -16.36
N SER A 8 5.42 -1.14 -15.64
CA SER A 8 6.20 -0.34 -14.70
C SER A 8 6.24 -1.09 -13.38
N THR A 9 7.37 -1.71 -13.08
CA THR A 9 7.58 -2.31 -11.78
C THR A 9 8.16 -1.26 -10.85
N PHE A 10 7.43 -0.93 -9.81
CA PHE A 10 7.92 -0.09 -8.73
C PHE A 10 8.25 -0.98 -7.54
N LEU A 11 9.54 -1.07 -7.24
CA LEU A 11 10.05 -1.77 -6.08
C LEU A 11 10.34 -0.72 -5.00
N GLN A 12 9.46 -0.57 -4.04
CA GLN A 12 9.80 0.14 -2.83
C GLN A 12 9.93 -0.88 -1.72
N SER A 13 11.17 -1.23 -1.40
CA SER A 13 11.48 -1.93 -0.17
C SER A 13 11.44 -0.91 0.97
N LEU A 14 10.32 -0.81 1.62
CA LEU A 14 10.24 -0.18 2.93
C LEU A 14 10.75 -1.22 3.93
N LYS A 15 12.05 -1.19 4.21
CA LYS A 15 12.54 -1.88 5.39
C LYS A 15 11.93 -1.21 6.61
N LEU A 16 11.31 -2.00 7.47
CA LEU A 16 10.86 -1.51 8.77
C LEU A 16 12.10 -1.19 9.62
N THR A 17 12.74 -0.07 9.31
CA THR A 17 13.82 0.47 10.14
C THR A 17 13.25 1.22 11.33
N ASN A 18 12.00 1.62 11.25
CA ASN A 18 11.28 2.30 12.32
C ASN A 18 10.45 1.27 13.09
N THR A 19 11.08 0.63 14.05
CA THR A 19 10.47 -0.40 14.89
C THR A 19 9.60 0.19 16.00
N THR A 20 9.69 1.49 16.24
CA THR A 20 8.91 2.21 17.26
C THR A 20 7.52 2.60 16.77
N ALA A 21 6.59 2.75 17.72
CA ALA A 21 5.26 3.25 17.43
C ALA A 21 5.29 4.58 16.69
N GLY A 22 4.48 4.71 15.66
CA GLY A 22 4.40 5.92 14.83
C GLY A 22 3.75 5.68 13.48
N THR A 23 3.59 6.77 12.74
CA THR A 23 3.06 6.76 11.37
C THR A 23 4.16 7.17 10.41
N TYR A 24 4.38 6.36 9.39
CA TYR A 24 5.44 6.53 8.41
C TYR A 24 4.86 6.52 7.01
N SER A 25 5.29 7.44 6.17
CA SER A 25 4.86 7.49 4.76
C SER A 25 6.08 7.38 3.85
N SER A 26 5.92 6.62 2.78
CA SER A 26 6.92 6.54 1.72
C SER A 26 6.97 7.83 0.89
N ALA A 27 8.01 7.97 0.07
CA ALA A 27 7.98 8.93 -1.02
C ALA A 27 6.80 8.61 -1.96
N GLU A 28 6.19 9.64 -2.52
CA GLU A 28 5.16 9.47 -3.53
C GLU A 28 5.76 9.26 -4.91
N ILE A 29 5.06 8.50 -5.75
CA ILE A 29 5.42 8.29 -7.15
C ILE A 29 4.25 8.65 -8.05
N SER A 30 4.58 9.00 -9.30
CA SER A 30 3.58 9.20 -10.34
C SER A 30 3.10 7.85 -10.88
N ILE A 31 1.78 7.71 -11.02
CA ILE A 31 1.19 6.56 -11.70
C ILE A 31 1.18 6.86 -13.20
N PRO A 32 1.72 5.99 -14.08
CA PRO A 32 1.71 6.21 -15.51
C PRO A 32 0.29 6.32 -16.06
N MET A 33 0.09 7.21 -17.02
CA MET A 33 -1.17 7.32 -17.75
C MET A 33 -1.51 6.00 -18.43
N GLY A 34 -2.76 5.55 -18.32
CA GLY A 34 -3.22 4.29 -18.89
C GLY A 34 -2.87 3.06 -18.05
N ALA A 35 -2.49 3.24 -16.78
CA ALA A 35 -2.31 2.13 -15.87
C ALA A 35 -3.59 1.30 -15.78
N SER A 36 -3.46 -0.02 -15.91
CA SER A 36 -4.59 -0.97 -15.92
C SER A 36 -4.77 -1.70 -14.59
N GLY A 37 -3.84 -1.55 -13.65
CA GLY A 37 -3.94 -2.15 -12.33
C GLY A 37 -2.72 -1.91 -11.46
N ILE A 38 -2.90 -2.13 -10.18
CA ILE A 38 -1.85 -2.09 -9.16
C ILE A 38 -1.90 -3.39 -8.38
N LEU A 39 -0.78 -4.12 -8.33
CA LEU A 39 -0.61 -5.32 -7.53
C LEU A 39 0.44 -5.02 -6.46
N THR A 40 0.13 -5.32 -5.20
CA THR A 40 1.02 -5.09 -4.08
C THR A 40 1.26 -6.38 -3.31
N GLN A 41 2.52 -6.66 -3.01
CA GLN A 41 2.94 -7.71 -2.09
C GLN A 41 3.57 -7.05 -0.86
N ALA A 42 3.07 -7.39 0.31
CA ALA A 42 3.61 -6.96 1.60
C ALA A 42 4.13 -8.18 2.35
N ALA A 43 5.44 -8.27 2.53
CA ALA A 43 6.12 -9.34 3.26
C ALA A 43 6.55 -8.83 4.63
N PHE A 44 5.91 -9.35 5.68
CA PHE A 44 6.19 -9.00 7.07
C PHE A 44 6.92 -10.14 7.78
N VAL A 45 8.08 -9.83 8.35
CA VAL A 45 8.86 -10.76 9.17
C VAL A 45 8.94 -10.17 10.57
N ARG A 46 8.31 -10.84 11.53
CA ARG A 46 8.39 -10.44 12.93
C ARG A 46 9.62 -11.06 13.59
N GLY A 47 10.51 -10.21 14.10
CA GLY A 47 11.65 -10.66 14.91
C GLY A 47 11.34 -10.75 16.41
N GLY A 48 10.32 -10.04 16.86
CA GLY A 48 9.86 -10.00 18.26
C GLY A 48 9.17 -8.67 18.58
N GLY A 49 8.50 -8.58 19.74
CA GLY A 49 7.83 -7.36 20.17
C GLY A 49 6.66 -6.93 19.29
N GLY A 50 6.29 -5.64 19.43
CA GLY A 50 5.25 -5.00 18.65
C GLY A 50 3.82 -5.44 18.97
N THR A 51 2.85 -4.66 18.50
CA THR A 51 1.41 -4.96 18.65
C THR A 51 0.78 -5.09 17.28
N THR A 52 0.78 -4.04 16.46
CA THR A 52 0.26 -4.03 15.10
C THR A 52 1.15 -3.24 14.17
N CYS A 53 1.13 -3.63 12.90
CA CYS A 53 1.77 -2.90 11.81
C CYS A 53 0.78 -2.88 10.66
N ASP A 54 0.10 -1.77 10.46
CA ASP A 54 -0.92 -1.62 9.44
C ASP A 54 -0.33 -0.87 8.24
N VAL A 55 -0.50 -1.44 7.06
CA VAL A 55 0.02 -0.91 5.80
C VAL A 55 -1.13 -0.48 4.93
N PHE A 56 -1.11 0.78 4.50
CA PHE A 56 -2.09 1.36 3.59
C PHE A 56 -1.39 1.73 2.29
N VAL A 57 -1.83 1.15 1.19
CA VAL A 57 -1.47 1.63 -0.15
C VAL A 57 -2.47 2.70 -0.53
N GLN A 58 -1.98 3.87 -0.89
CA GLN A 58 -2.81 5.05 -1.10
C GLN A 58 -2.59 5.64 -2.48
N THR A 59 -3.65 6.16 -3.05
CA THR A 59 -3.62 6.92 -4.30
C THR A 59 -4.11 8.34 -4.08
N SER A 60 -3.81 9.24 -5.01
CA SER A 60 -4.32 10.61 -5.04
C SER A 60 -4.86 10.93 -6.42
N VAL A 61 -5.91 11.73 -6.48
CA VAL A 61 -6.49 12.25 -7.73
C VAL A 61 -6.29 13.76 -7.90
N ASP A 62 -5.64 14.39 -6.92
CA ASP A 62 -5.39 15.83 -6.86
C ASP A 62 -3.90 16.16 -6.65
N ASN A 63 -3.05 15.38 -7.30
CA ASN A 63 -1.60 15.58 -7.31
C ASN A 63 -0.95 15.50 -5.91
N GLY A 64 -1.47 14.65 -5.03
CA GLY A 64 -0.92 14.42 -3.70
C GLY A 64 -1.45 15.32 -2.60
N SER A 65 -2.47 16.13 -2.87
CA SER A 65 -3.10 16.98 -1.84
C SER A 65 -4.01 16.17 -0.91
N THR A 66 -4.75 15.21 -1.47
CA THR A 66 -5.62 14.30 -0.72
C THR A 66 -5.24 12.87 -1.00
N TRP A 67 -5.17 12.05 0.03
CA TRP A 67 -4.83 10.63 -0.10
C TRP A 67 -6.03 9.74 0.18
N ILE A 68 -6.12 8.66 -0.58
CA ILE A 68 -7.24 7.71 -0.56
C ILE A 68 -6.65 6.32 -0.33
N ASP A 69 -7.05 5.65 0.73
CA ASP A 69 -6.69 4.25 0.96
C ASP A 69 -7.32 3.36 -0.11
N ILE A 70 -6.51 2.57 -0.80
CA ILE A 70 -6.99 1.60 -1.81
C ILE A 70 -6.72 0.16 -1.43
N MET A 71 -5.72 -0.10 -0.58
CA MET A 71 -5.45 -1.42 -0.02
C MET A 71 -5.01 -1.27 1.43
N GLN A 72 -5.40 -2.22 2.27
CA GLN A 72 -4.92 -2.31 3.64
C GLN A 72 -4.40 -3.72 3.93
N PHE A 73 -3.24 -3.82 4.55
CA PHE A 73 -2.64 -5.05 5.04
C PHE A 73 -2.44 -4.93 6.54
N ALA A 74 -3.11 -5.76 7.33
CA ALA A 74 -2.97 -5.79 8.77
C ALA A 74 -1.97 -6.87 9.19
N PHE A 75 -0.93 -6.46 9.91
CA PHE A 75 0.05 -7.35 10.52
C PHE A 75 0.06 -7.13 12.04
N ALA A 76 0.34 -8.17 12.79
CA ALA A 76 0.43 -8.11 14.24
C ALA A 76 1.70 -8.80 14.74
N THR A 77 1.61 -10.06 15.10
CA THR A 77 2.71 -10.82 15.71
C THR A 77 3.10 -12.08 14.94
N THR A 78 2.56 -12.26 13.75
CA THR A 78 2.81 -13.42 12.88
C THR A 78 3.57 -12.99 11.64
N THR A 79 4.66 -13.70 11.33
CA THR A 79 5.38 -13.57 10.06
C THR A 79 4.50 -14.09 8.94
N VAL A 80 4.18 -13.23 7.98
CA VAL A 80 3.28 -13.56 6.86
C VAL A 80 3.51 -12.62 5.68
N THR A 81 3.29 -13.14 4.47
CA THR A 81 3.25 -12.36 3.23
C THR A 81 1.82 -12.29 2.72
N LYS A 82 1.37 -11.10 2.36
CA LYS A 82 0.03 -10.85 1.82
C LYS A 82 0.13 -10.17 0.46
N ILE A 83 -0.80 -10.49 -0.42
CA ILE A 83 -0.89 -9.92 -1.78
C ILE A 83 -2.30 -9.37 -1.98
N SER A 84 -2.39 -8.20 -2.59
CA SER A 84 -3.66 -7.57 -2.96
C SER A 84 -3.50 -6.73 -4.22
N GLY A 85 -4.60 -6.46 -4.90
CA GLY A 85 -4.60 -5.67 -6.12
C GLY A 85 -5.90 -4.93 -6.34
N VAL A 86 -5.82 -3.84 -7.11
CA VAL A 86 -6.96 -3.02 -7.53
C VAL A 86 -6.88 -2.77 -9.02
N ARG A 87 -8.04 -2.52 -9.63
CA ARG A 87 -8.20 -2.17 -11.05
C ARG A 87 -8.73 -0.74 -11.17
N PRO A 88 -8.42 -0.01 -12.24
CA PRO A 88 -9.07 1.26 -12.53
C PRO A 88 -10.47 1.03 -13.12
N TYR A 89 -11.27 2.07 -13.13
CA TYR A 89 -12.51 2.17 -13.92
C TYR A 89 -13.58 1.11 -13.64
N ILE A 90 -13.64 0.62 -12.41
CA ILE A 90 -14.85 -0.08 -11.95
C ILE A 90 -15.82 0.99 -11.49
N ALA A 91 -17.04 0.97 -12.05
CA ALA A 91 -18.08 1.88 -11.61
C ALA A 91 -18.40 1.61 -10.13
N LEU A 92 -18.24 2.62 -9.30
CA LEU A 92 -18.65 2.55 -7.91
C LEU A 92 -20.19 2.62 -7.85
N ALA A 93 -20.78 1.74 -7.05
CA ALA A 93 -22.24 1.69 -6.90
C ALA A 93 -22.80 2.93 -6.17
N ALA A 94 -21.96 3.63 -5.41
CA ALA A 94 -22.29 4.84 -4.66
C ALA A 94 -21.05 5.69 -4.45
N ASN A 95 -21.21 6.92 -4.02
CA ASN A 95 -20.12 7.75 -3.59
C ASN A 95 -19.42 7.13 -2.39
N VAL A 96 -18.09 7.19 -2.38
CA VAL A 96 -17.27 6.69 -1.29
C VAL A 96 -16.60 7.88 -0.62
N THR A 97 -16.65 7.91 0.71
CA THR A 97 -15.87 8.87 1.49
C THR A 97 -14.43 8.36 1.58
N PRO A 98 -13.44 9.09 1.07
CA PRO A 98 -12.04 8.68 1.16
C PRO A 98 -11.59 8.57 2.61
N THR A 99 -10.73 7.58 2.89
CA THR A 99 -10.05 7.45 4.17
C THR A 99 -8.54 7.58 3.96
N ASP A 100 -7.84 8.09 4.96
CA ASP A 100 -6.39 8.25 4.98
C ASP A 100 -5.79 7.53 6.19
N GLY A 101 -5.58 6.23 6.06
CA GLY A 101 -5.11 5.35 7.13
C GLY A 101 -6.23 4.80 8.02
N ALA A 102 -7.40 4.58 7.46
CA ALA A 102 -8.58 4.07 8.18
C ALA A 102 -9.38 3.01 7.41
N LEU A 103 -8.88 2.55 6.27
CA LEU A 103 -9.51 1.42 5.56
C LEU A 103 -9.49 0.18 6.46
N SER A 104 -10.59 -0.57 6.45
CA SER A 104 -10.74 -1.77 7.28
C SER A 104 -9.65 -2.82 6.99
N ASP A 105 -9.29 -3.58 8.02
CA ASP A 105 -8.21 -4.58 7.96
C ASP A 105 -8.38 -5.56 6.80
N ASN A 106 -7.30 -5.70 6.01
CA ASN A 106 -7.20 -6.64 4.91
C ASN A 106 -8.30 -6.47 3.83
N THR A 107 -8.72 -5.24 3.58
CA THR A 107 -9.72 -4.91 2.56
C THR A 107 -9.11 -4.06 1.44
N ILE A 108 -9.87 -3.93 0.35
CA ILE A 108 -9.52 -3.10 -0.79
C ILE A 108 -10.67 -2.16 -1.15
N LEU A 109 -10.32 -1.02 -1.74
CA LEU A 109 -11.23 -0.14 -2.47
C LEU A 109 -10.89 -0.27 -3.95
N ASP A 110 -11.57 -1.18 -4.65
CA ASP A 110 -11.35 -1.42 -6.08
C ASP A 110 -11.98 -0.31 -6.93
N GLY A 111 -11.43 -0.08 -8.09
CA GLY A 111 -11.93 0.89 -9.07
C GLY A 111 -11.37 2.30 -8.91
N VAL A 112 -10.53 2.56 -7.92
CA VAL A 112 -9.95 3.87 -7.64
C VAL A 112 -8.44 3.83 -7.85
N ILE A 113 -7.97 4.43 -8.94
CA ILE A 113 -6.55 4.68 -9.21
C ILE A 113 -6.42 6.11 -9.71
N GLY A 114 -5.64 6.92 -9.02
CA GLY A 114 -5.38 8.30 -9.35
C GLY A 114 -4.05 8.51 -10.08
N ASP A 115 -3.45 9.66 -9.89
CA ASP A 115 -2.20 10.09 -10.54
C ASP A 115 -0.96 9.86 -9.69
N ARG A 116 -1.11 9.63 -8.39
CA ARG A 116 -0.02 9.41 -7.44
C ARG A 116 -0.27 8.17 -6.60
N LEU A 117 0.82 7.57 -6.14
CA LEU A 117 0.81 6.42 -5.24
C LEU A 117 1.81 6.65 -4.10
N ARG A 118 1.44 6.25 -2.90
CA ARG A 118 2.35 6.13 -1.75
C ARG A 118 1.92 4.97 -0.86
N VAL A 119 2.80 4.63 0.08
CA VAL A 119 2.51 3.67 1.13
C VAL A 119 2.60 4.37 2.48
N LYS A 120 1.58 4.20 3.31
CA LYS A 120 1.53 4.68 4.69
C LYS A 120 1.54 3.48 5.62
N THR A 121 2.40 3.52 6.64
CA THR A 121 2.52 2.45 7.63
C THR A 121 2.26 3.02 9.02
N VAL A 122 1.40 2.37 9.77
CA VAL A 122 1.08 2.73 11.17
C VAL A 122 1.55 1.60 12.07
N VAL A 123 2.52 1.89 12.92
CA VAL A 123 3.12 0.93 13.85
C VAL A 123 2.62 1.22 15.26
N VAL A 124 2.10 0.21 15.94
CA VAL A 124 1.71 0.24 17.35
C VAL A 124 2.59 -0.72 18.13
N GLY A 125 3.15 -0.24 19.24
CA GLY A 125 4.15 -0.98 20.00
C GLY A 125 5.54 -0.89 19.38
N THR A 126 6.50 -1.59 19.97
CA THR A 126 7.89 -1.58 19.53
C THR A 126 8.29 -2.97 19.07
N TYR A 127 8.55 -3.12 17.77
CA TYR A 127 9.10 -4.34 17.19
C TYR A 127 10.61 -4.42 17.41
N SER A 128 11.15 -5.63 17.45
CA SER A 128 12.61 -5.81 17.53
C SER A 128 13.30 -5.36 16.24
N SER A 129 14.58 -5.02 16.34
CA SER A 129 15.39 -4.56 15.20
C SER A 129 15.55 -5.58 14.08
N THR A 130 15.23 -6.86 14.34
CA THR A 130 15.26 -7.94 13.35
C THR A 130 13.95 -8.07 12.56
N SER A 131 12.93 -7.30 12.94
CA SER A 131 11.66 -7.27 12.20
C SER A 131 11.83 -6.51 10.88
N THR A 132 11.20 -7.01 9.81
CA THR A 132 11.26 -6.39 8.48
C THR A 132 9.89 -6.32 7.85
N LEU A 133 9.66 -5.28 7.06
CA LEU A 133 8.49 -5.14 6.20
C LEU A 133 8.97 -4.72 4.82
N ASP A 134 8.77 -5.59 3.84
CA ASP A 134 9.09 -5.33 2.44
C ASP A 134 7.81 -5.19 1.63
N ILE A 135 7.64 -4.04 0.98
CA ILE A 135 6.47 -3.77 0.15
C ILE A 135 6.92 -3.58 -1.29
N ASN A 136 6.41 -4.44 -2.16
CA ASN A 136 6.65 -4.39 -3.58
C ASN A 136 5.34 -4.05 -4.31
N VAL A 137 5.39 -3.01 -5.14
CA VAL A 137 4.24 -2.57 -5.91
C VAL A 137 4.54 -2.71 -7.40
N CYS A 138 3.64 -3.36 -8.12
CA CYS A 138 3.69 -3.48 -9.57
C CYS A 138 2.52 -2.70 -10.17
N ILE A 139 2.83 -1.75 -11.04
CA ILE A 139 1.85 -0.96 -11.78
C ILE A 139 1.86 -1.43 -13.24
N ASN A 140 0.73 -1.86 -13.74
CA ASN A 140 0.56 -2.30 -15.13
C ASN A 140 -0.08 -1.22 -15.98
#